data_7e862001ed99f8f2ebfd20b90612b0ea
#
_entry.id   7e862001ed99f8f2ebfd20b90612b0ea
#
_cell.length_a   1.000
_cell.length_b   1.000
_cell.length_c   1.000
_cell.angle_alpha   90.00
_cell.angle_beta   90.00
_cell.angle_gamma   90.00
#
_symmetry.space_group_name_H-M   'P 1'
#
loop_
_entity.id
_entity.type
_entity.pdbx_description
1 polymer ?
#
loop_
_entity_poly.entity_id
_entity_poly.type
_entity_poly.pdbx_seq_one_letter_code
_entity_poly.pdbx_strand_id
1 'polypeptide(L)'
;MHVVADRAGTLSVVALKPAAGEGGAMATTDERQAAAFTEIEDRLREIVEPLRSKLVATRDGPGDLALEIPGLEGKPWGYVAGIRRGKRYVSYYLMSVYAEPAIAAGMSPELRRRMQGKSCFNFTRVDEPLFEELGRITTATLEPQLARAAEMAAAGTPTRSR
;
A
#
# COMPACT_ATOMS: atom_id res chain seq x y z
N MET A 1 -11.35 9.00 47.59
CA MET A 1 -12.17 8.91 48.80
C MET A 1 -12.33 10.33 49.36
N HIS A 2 -13.48 10.94 49.21
CA HIS A 2 -13.79 12.25 49.80
C HIS A 2 -14.79 12.04 50.92
N VAL A 3 -14.43 12.47 52.11
CA VAL A 3 -15.30 12.42 53.30
C VAL A 3 -15.88 13.82 53.50
N VAL A 4 -17.19 13.94 53.44
CA VAL A 4 -17.90 15.19 53.80
C VAL A 4 -18.69 14.91 55.06
N ALA A 5 -18.41 15.68 56.10
CA ALA A 5 -19.16 15.61 57.38
C ALA A 5 -20.26 16.67 57.40
N ASP A 6 -21.47 16.26 57.72
CA ASP A 6 -22.59 17.15 57.94
C ASP A 6 -22.74 17.52 59.42
N ARG A 7 -23.59 18.56 59.70
CA ARG A 7 -23.76 19.16 61.03
C ARG A 7 -24.42 18.22 62.07
N ALA A 8 -24.81 17.00 61.70
CA ALA A 8 -25.52 16.09 62.60
C ALA A 8 -24.67 14.88 63.02
N GLY A 9 -23.37 14.81 62.67
CA GLY A 9 -22.44 13.80 63.16
C GLY A 9 -22.70 12.37 62.66
N THR A 10 -23.49 12.19 61.61
CA THR A 10 -23.74 10.88 61.02
C THR A 10 -22.83 10.67 59.81
N LEU A 11 -21.91 9.70 59.90
CA LEU A 11 -21.06 9.30 58.75
C LEU A 11 -21.88 8.46 57.77
N SER A 12 -22.26 9.08 56.65
CA SER A 12 -22.89 8.36 55.56
C SER A 12 -21.83 8.04 54.49
N VAL A 13 -21.54 6.79 54.32
CA VAL A 13 -20.65 6.29 53.24
C VAL A 13 -21.48 6.25 51.95
N VAL A 14 -21.33 7.28 51.12
CA VAL A 14 -21.87 7.23 49.77
C VAL A 14 -20.95 6.30 48.97
N ALA A 15 -21.41 5.11 48.71
CA ALA A 15 -20.77 4.23 47.75
C ALA A 15 -20.83 4.88 46.36
N LEU A 16 -19.70 5.38 45.86
CA LEU A 16 -19.57 5.72 44.46
C LEU A 16 -19.75 4.42 43.67
N LYS A 17 -20.85 4.36 42.94
CA LYS A 17 -21.04 3.33 41.91
C LYS A 17 -19.84 3.43 40.95
N PRO A 18 -19.10 2.35 40.69
CA PRO A 18 -18.05 2.41 39.68
C PRO A 18 -18.73 2.79 38.37
N ALA A 19 -18.19 3.81 37.71
CA ALA A 19 -18.55 4.13 36.32
C ALA A 19 -18.41 2.83 35.54
N ALA A 20 -19.49 2.44 34.85
CA ALA A 20 -19.48 1.29 33.99
C ALA A 20 -18.29 1.46 33.05
N GLY A 21 -17.36 0.49 33.13
CA GLY A 21 -16.20 0.47 32.26
C GLY A 21 -16.69 0.62 30.83
N GLU A 22 -16.07 1.54 30.10
CA GLU A 22 -16.14 1.60 28.66
C GLU A 22 -15.77 0.23 28.16
N GLY A 23 -16.79 -0.58 27.85
CA GLY A 23 -16.62 -1.80 27.10
C GLY A 23 -16.09 -1.39 25.76
N GLY A 24 -14.77 -1.49 25.58
CA GLY A 24 -14.16 -1.36 24.26
C GLY A 24 -14.89 -2.35 23.35
N ALA A 25 -15.73 -1.82 22.45
CA ALA A 25 -16.43 -2.63 21.47
C ALA A 25 -15.36 -3.40 20.70
N MET A 26 -15.38 -4.75 20.78
CA MET A 26 -14.46 -5.59 20.01
C MET A 26 -14.71 -5.30 18.54
N ALA A 27 -13.66 -4.80 17.83
CA ALA A 27 -13.74 -4.50 16.41
C ALA A 27 -14.30 -5.70 15.63
N THR A 28 -15.21 -5.44 14.72
CA THR A 28 -15.78 -6.45 13.83
C THR A 28 -14.70 -7.05 12.93
N THR A 29 -14.98 -8.18 12.31
CA THR A 29 -14.05 -8.79 11.34
C THR A 29 -13.75 -7.84 10.19
N ASP A 30 -14.76 -7.11 9.71
CA ASP A 30 -14.63 -6.16 8.60
C ASP A 30 -13.77 -4.95 9.00
N GLU A 31 -13.94 -4.42 10.22
CA GLU A 31 -13.10 -3.32 10.73
C GLU A 31 -11.64 -3.75 10.89
N ARG A 32 -11.39 -4.96 11.39
CA ARG A 32 -10.03 -5.50 11.49
C ARG A 32 -9.39 -5.69 10.13
N GLN A 33 -10.14 -6.19 9.15
CA GLN A 33 -9.66 -6.33 7.78
C GLN A 33 -9.37 -4.97 7.13
N ALA A 34 -10.25 -3.99 7.32
CA ALA A 34 -10.05 -2.63 6.81
C ALA A 34 -8.79 -1.98 7.41
N ALA A 35 -8.57 -2.13 8.71
CA ALA A 35 -7.37 -1.65 9.40
C ALA A 35 -6.10 -2.32 8.86
N ALA A 36 -6.11 -3.65 8.70
CA ALA A 36 -4.99 -4.39 8.13
C ALA A 36 -4.69 -3.96 6.69
N PHE A 37 -5.70 -3.70 5.88
CA PHE A 37 -5.50 -3.22 4.51
C PHE A 37 -4.97 -1.78 4.45
N THR A 38 -5.34 -0.94 5.41
CA THR A 38 -4.76 0.39 5.55
C THR A 38 -3.27 0.29 5.87
N GLU A 39 -2.90 -0.54 6.84
CA GLU A 39 -1.50 -0.76 7.19
C GLU A 39 -0.67 -1.28 6.01
N ILE A 40 -1.19 -2.26 5.25
CA ILE A 40 -0.53 -2.76 4.04
C ILE A 40 -0.35 -1.64 3.02
N GLU A 41 -1.38 -0.85 2.77
CA GLU A 41 -1.33 0.26 1.81
C GLU A 41 -0.29 1.30 2.22
N ASP A 42 -0.25 1.69 3.48
CA ASP A 42 0.71 2.67 4.01
C ASP A 42 2.15 2.18 3.82
N ARG A 43 2.42 0.91 4.15
CA ARG A 43 3.74 0.31 3.94
C ARG A 43 4.13 0.22 2.45
N LEU A 44 3.19 -0.13 1.58
CA LEU A 44 3.45 -0.15 0.13
C LEU A 44 3.67 1.26 -0.45
N ARG A 45 2.99 2.28 0.10
CA ARG A 45 3.23 3.69 -0.27
C ARG A 45 4.64 4.14 0.08
N GLU A 46 5.19 3.71 1.22
CA GLU A 46 6.58 4.00 1.60
C GLU A 46 7.58 3.45 0.57
N ILE A 47 7.31 2.29 -0.02
CA ILE A 47 8.16 1.70 -1.08
C ILE A 47 8.25 2.61 -2.31
N VAL A 48 7.15 3.24 -2.69
CA VAL A 48 7.09 4.07 -3.91
C VAL A 48 7.40 5.54 -3.66
N GLU A 49 7.46 5.98 -2.42
CA GLU A 49 7.71 7.40 -2.08
C GLU A 49 9.01 7.95 -2.71
N PRO A 50 10.16 7.22 -2.71
CA PRO A 50 11.36 7.69 -3.38
C PRO A 50 11.21 7.92 -4.89
N LEU A 51 10.24 7.26 -5.53
CA LEU A 51 10.01 7.34 -6.97
C LEU A 51 9.28 8.62 -7.38
N ARG A 52 8.59 9.27 -6.43
CA ARG A 52 7.77 10.47 -6.70
C ARG A 52 8.59 11.65 -7.21
N SER A 53 9.88 11.70 -6.95
CA SER A 53 10.77 12.74 -7.50
C SER A 53 10.94 12.66 -9.03
N LYS A 54 10.65 11.51 -9.62
CA LYS A 54 10.84 11.22 -11.05
C LYS A 54 9.54 10.85 -11.78
N LEU A 55 8.46 10.63 -11.05
CA LEU A 55 7.19 10.15 -11.56
C LEU A 55 6.04 11.08 -11.19
N VAL A 56 4.99 11.05 -11.98
CA VAL A 56 3.74 11.76 -11.72
C VAL A 56 2.71 10.80 -11.13
N ALA A 57 2.05 11.19 -10.07
CA ALA A 57 0.90 10.47 -9.56
C ALA A 57 -0.35 10.87 -10.37
N THR A 58 -0.79 10.00 -11.23
CA THR A 58 -2.02 10.20 -12.04
C THR A 58 -3.28 9.79 -11.28
N ARG A 59 -3.13 8.95 -10.27
CA ARG A 59 -4.12 8.66 -9.22
C ARG A 59 -3.40 8.65 -7.88
N ASP A 60 -3.99 9.25 -6.88
CA ASP A 60 -3.43 9.29 -5.52
C ASP A 60 -4.56 9.52 -4.50
N GLY A 61 -5.29 8.47 -4.23
CA GLY A 61 -6.37 8.45 -3.25
C GLY A 61 -6.28 7.25 -2.31
N PRO A 62 -7.13 7.18 -1.29
CA PRO A 62 -7.20 6.01 -0.43
C PRO A 62 -7.51 4.75 -1.26
N GLY A 63 -6.64 3.76 -1.16
CA GLY A 63 -6.80 2.49 -1.87
C GLY A 63 -6.52 2.52 -3.37
N ASP A 64 -6.04 3.64 -3.94
CA ASP A 64 -5.70 3.74 -5.36
C ASP A 64 -4.54 4.71 -5.60
N LEU A 65 -3.40 4.19 -6.01
CA LEU A 65 -2.23 4.95 -6.42
C LEU A 65 -1.75 4.47 -7.79
N ALA A 66 -1.44 5.41 -8.68
CA ALA A 66 -0.75 5.12 -9.93
C ALA A 66 0.35 6.13 -10.17
N LEU A 67 1.56 5.63 -10.39
CA LEU A 67 2.74 6.42 -10.74
C LEU A 67 3.12 6.17 -12.19
N GLU A 68 3.24 7.24 -12.95
CA GLU A 68 3.51 7.22 -14.38
C GLU A 68 4.68 8.13 -14.73
N ILE A 69 5.32 7.87 -15.87
CA ILE A 69 6.42 8.68 -16.40
C ILE A 69 5.85 10.00 -16.93
N PRO A 70 6.40 11.16 -16.52
CA PRO A 70 5.98 12.46 -17.02
C PRO A 70 6.00 12.54 -18.55
N GLY A 71 4.90 12.99 -19.15
CA GLY A 71 4.73 13.06 -20.60
C GLY A 71 4.30 11.76 -21.26
N LEU A 72 4.19 10.66 -20.51
CA LEU A 72 3.73 9.37 -21.00
C LEU A 72 2.48 8.87 -20.26
N GLU A 73 1.79 9.77 -19.57
CA GLU A 73 0.58 9.45 -18.81
C GLU A 73 -0.48 8.82 -19.73
N GLY A 74 -1.08 7.75 -19.23
CA GLY A 74 -2.08 6.99 -19.99
C GLY A 74 -1.53 6.14 -21.13
N LYS A 75 -0.21 6.14 -21.37
CA LYS A 75 0.41 5.23 -22.34
C LYS A 75 0.73 3.90 -21.65
N PRO A 76 0.61 2.77 -22.38
CA PRO A 76 0.90 1.44 -21.82
C PRO A 76 2.30 1.31 -21.19
N TRP A 77 3.29 2.01 -21.77
CA TRP A 77 4.68 2.01 -21.30
C TRP A 77 5.01 3.14 -20.33
N GLY A 78 4.07 4.06 -20.07
CA GLY A 78 4.23 5.15 -19.12
C GLY A 78 3.96 4.73 -17.68
N TYR A 79 3.16 3.69 -17.45
CA TYR A 79 2.83 3.20 -16.13
C TYR A 79 4.03 2.46 -15.48
N VAL A 80 4.41 2.86 -14.27
CA VAL A 80 5.58 2.31 -13.56
C VAL A 80 5.18 1.43 -12.40
N ALA A 81 4.45 1.98 -11.45
CA ALA A 81 4.03 1.29 -10.25
C ALA A 81 2.67 1.80 -9.76
N GLY A 82 1.98 0.99 -8.99
CA GLY A 82 0.73 1.38 -8.39
C GLY A 82 0.27 0.47 -7.27
N ILE A 83 -0.70 0.96 -6.53
CA ILE A 83 -1.32 0.25 -5.40
C ILE A 83 -2.82 0.27 -5.61
N ARG A 84 -3.47 -0.85 -5.36
CA ARG A 84 -4.92 -0.95 -5.42
C ARG A 84 -5.47 -1.80 -4.29
N ARG A 85 -6.37 -1.22 -3.52
CA ARG A 85 -7.11 -1.94 -2.48
C ARG A 85 -8.32 -2.64 -3.12
N GLY A 86 -8.31 -3.96 -3.05
CA GLY A 86 -9.44 -4.81 -3.43
C GLY A 86 -10.27 -5.24 -2.23
N LYS A 87 -11.24 -6.10 -2.46
CA LYS A 87 -12.08 -6.66 -1.39
C LYS A 87 -11.36 -7.70 -0.54
N ARG A 88 -10.37 -8.41 -1.10
CA ARG A 88 -9.72 -9.56 -0.47
C ARG A 88 -8.24 -9.35 -0.19
N TYR A 89 -7.60 -8.36 -0.81
CA TYR A 89 -6.18 -8.07 -0.70
C TYR A 89 -5.88 -6.66 -1.18
N VAL A 90 -4.71 -6.17 -0.82
CA VAL A 90 -4.09 -4.98 -1.40
C VAL A 90 -3.07 -5.45 -2.44
N SER A 91 -3.19 -4.92 -3.65
CA SER A 91 -2.32 -5.26 -4.77
C SER A 91 -1.27 -4.19 -4.99
N TYR A 92 -0.03 -4.61 -5.21
CA TYR A 92 1.05 -3.79 -5.70
C TYR A 92 1.37 -4.17 -7.15
N TYR A 93 1.43 -3.19 -8.03
CA TYR A 93 1.76 -3.37 -9.44
C TYR A 93 3.16 -2.83 -9.70
N LEU A 94 4.00 -3.59 -10.42
CA LEU A 94 5.34 -3.19 -10.82
C LEU A 94 5.59 -3.59 -12.28
N MET A 95 5.51 -2.60 -13.18
CA MET A 95 5.53 -2.88 -14.62
C MET A 95 6.89 -3.29 -15.16
N SER A 96 7.99 -2.98 -14.48
CA SER A 96 9.32 -3.49 -14.83
C SER A 96 9.36 -5.02 -14.86
N VAL A 97 8.66 -5.68 -13.93
CA VAL A 97 8.57 -7.16 -13.87
C VAL A 97 7.81 -7.74 -15.07
N TYR A 98 6.80 -7.02 -15.55
CA TYR A 98 6.10 -7.40 -16.78
C TYR A 98 7.01 -7.27 -18.02
N ALA A 99 7.78 -6.18 -18.07
CA ALA A 99 8.63 -5.88 -19.21
C ALA A 99 9.86 -6.80 -19.28
N GLU A 100 10.35 -7.28 -18.14
CA GLU A 100 11.57 -8.09 -18.04
C GLU A 100 11.37 -9.31 -17.12
N PRO A 101 10.99 -10.46 -17.69
CA PRO A 101 10.73 -11.68 -16.90
C PRO A 101 11.92 -12.18 -16.07
N ALA A 102 13.16 -11.81 -16.42
CA ALA A 102 14.35 -12.15 -15.66
C ALA A 102 14.31 -11.58 -14.22
N ILE A 103 13.63 -10.43 -14.02
CA ILE A 103 13.42 -9.84 -12.69
C ILE A 103 12.64 -10.83 -11.81
N ALA A 104 11.54 -11.37 -12.32
CA ALA A 104 10.74 -12.35 -11.59
C ALA A 104 11.53 -13.65 -11.29
N ALA A 105 12.44 -14.05 -12.17
CA ALA A 105 13.29 -15.22 -11.96
C ALA A 105 14.28 -15.03 -10.80
N GLY A 106 14.72 -13.78 -10.55
CA GLY A 106 15.63 -13.42 -9.46
C GLY A 106 14.95 -13.18 -8.10
N MET A 107 13.61 -13.20 -8.04
CA MET A 107 12.86 -13.01 -6.78
C MET A 107 12.92 -14.25 -5.90
N SER A 108 12.77 -14.03 -4.58
CA SER A 108 12.57 -15.13 -3.64
C SER A 108 11.33 -15.96 -4.01
N PRO A 109 11.31 -17.26 -3.69
CA PRO A 109 10.12 -18.09 -3.89
C PRO A 109 8.89 -17.53 -3.15
N GLU A 110 9.12 -16.90 -1.99
CA GLU A 110 8.09 -16.29 -1.14
C GLU A 110 7.42 -15.12 -1.84
N LEU A 111 8.19 -14.18 -2.40
CA LEU A 111 7.66 -13.04 -3.14
C LEU A 111 6.98 -13.48 -4.44
N ARG A 112 7.57 -14.45 -5.14
CA ARG A 112 6.95 -15.05 -6.34
C ARG A 112 5.58 -15.66 -6.07
N ARG A 113 5.36 -16.28 -4.92
CA ARG A 113 4.05 -16.81 -4.53
C ARG A 113 2.98 -15.72 -4.31
N ARG A 114 3.39 -14.46 -4.08
CA ARG A 114 2.47 -13.32 -4.01
C ARG A 114 2.05 -12.81 -5.38
N MET A 115 2.78 -13.16 -6.42
CA MET A 115 2.45 -12.73 -7.79
C MET A 115 1.17 -13.40 -8.29
N GLN A 116 0.29 -12.58 -8.87
CA GLN A 116 -0.83 -13.00 -9.69
C GLN A 116 -0.67 -12.38 -11.08
N GLY A 117 -0.54 -13.21 -12.08
CA GLY A 117 -0.16 -12.75 -13.42
C GLY A 117 1.33 -12.38 -13.48
N LYS A 118 1.68 -11.30 -14.19
CA LYS A 118 3.07 -10.97 -14.54
C LYS A 118 3.68 -9.79 -13.79
N SER A 119 2.87 -9.00 -13.10
CA SER A 119 3.31 -7.73 -12.47
C SER A 119 2.53 -7.33 -11.23
N CYS A 120 1.62 -8.16 -10.76
CA CYS A 120 0.74 -7.87 -9.63
C CYS A 120 1.12 -8.73 -8.43
N PHE A 121 1.36 -8.10 -7.28
CA PHE A 121 1.66 -8.75 -6.01
C PHE A 121 0.52 -8.50 -5.03
N ASN A 122 -0.05 -9.57 -4.46
CA ASN A 122 -1.22 -9.48 -3.58
C ASN A 122 -0.85 -9.77 -2.12
N PHE A 123 -1.27 -8.87 -1.22
CA PHE A 123 -1.01 -8.97 0.21
C PHE A 123 -2.30 -8.89 1.02
N THR A 124 -2.39 -9.74 2.03
CA THR A 124 -3.50 -9.77 3.01
C THR A 124 -3.04 -9.38 4.41
N ARG A 125 -1.74 -9.23 4.60
CA ARG A 125 -1.06 -8.78 5.82
C ARG A 125 0.26 -8.13 5.45
N VAL A 126 0.80 -7.33 6.36
CA VAL A 126 2.17 -6.83 6.26
C VAL A 126 3.14 -8.00 6.38
N ASP A 127 4.15 -8.03 5.50
CA ASP A 127 5.22 -9.02 5.45
C ASP A 127 6.52 -8.28 5.15
N GLU A 128 7.17 -7.78 6.21
CA GLU A 128 8.31 -6.86 6.09
C GLU A 128 9.44 -7.40 5.21
N PRO A 129 9.88 -8.66 5.34
CA PRO A 129 10.93 -9.18 4.45
C PRO A 129 10.55 -9.13 2.97
N LEU A 130 9.28 -9.38 2.64
CA LEU A 130 8.80 -9.29 1.26
C LEU A 130 8.66 -7.84 0.78
N PHE A 131 8.29 -6.94 1.68
CA PHE A 131 8.18 -5.51 1.37
C PHE A 131 9.56 -4.89 1.14
N GLU A 132 10.56 -5.27 1.95
CA GLU A 132 11.95 -4.86 1.74
C GLU A 132 12.51 -5.37 0.40
N GLU A 133 12.24 -6.64 0.06
CA GLU A 133 12.63 -7.20 -1.23
C GLU A 133 11.96 -6.47 -2.39
N LEU A 134 10.64 -6.24 -2.29
CA LEU A 134 9.87 -5.53 -3.29
C LEU A 134 10.38 -4.10 -3.47
N GLY A 135 10.72 -3.41 -2.38
CA GLY A 135 11.29 -2.06 -2.39
C GLY A 135 12.63 -1.99 -3.11
N ARG A 136 13.53 -2.96 -2.84
CA ARG A 136 14.82 -3.07 -3.54
C ARG A 136 14.63 -3.27 -5.05
N ILE A 137 13.73 -4.17 -5.45
CA ILE A 137 13.42 -4.42 -6.85
C ILE A 137 12.84 -3.17 -7.51
N THR A 138 11.87 -2.53 -6.86
CA THR A 138 11.22 -1.31 -7.36
C THR A 138 12.25 -0.21 -7.62
N THR A 139 13.15 0.04 -6.68
CA THR A 139 14.20 1.06 -6.82
C THR A 139 15.20 0.69 -7.89
N ALA A 140 15.66 -0.56 -7.92
CA ALA A 140 16.67 -1.02 -8.88
C ALA A 140 16.18 -1.01 -10.33
N THR A 141 14.89 -1.17 -10.54
CA THR A 141 14.31 -1.28 -11.89
C THR A 141 13.78 0.04 -12.45
N LEU A 142 13.77 1.11 -11.66
CA LEU A 142 13.25 2.41 -12.11
C LEU A 142 14.05 2.99 -13.28
N GLU A 143 15.36 3.16 -13.14
CA GLU A 143 16.20 3.77 -14.19
C GLU A 143 16.17 2.97 -15.50
N PRO A 144 16.34 1.64 -15.50
CA PRO A 144 16.16 0.84 -16.70
C PRO A 144 14.79 1.02 -17.35
N GLN A 145 13.73 1.14 -16.58
CA GLN A 145 12.38 1.34 -17.10
C GLN A 145 12.21 2.73 -17.72
N LEU A 146 12.76 3.79 -17.10
CA LEU A 146 12.76 5.14 -17.65
C LEU A 146 13.52 5.21 -18.99
N ALA A 147 14.71 4.59 -19.06
CA ALA A 147 15.51 4.52 -20.28
C ALA A 147 14.74 3.81 -21.40
N ARG A 148 14.15 2.65 -21.13
CA ARG A 148 13.34 1.90 -22.10
C ARG A 148 12.14 2.71 -22.60
N ALA A 149 11.44 3.40 -21.71
CA ALA A 149 10.31 4.24 -22.08
C ALA A 149 10.72 5.40 -22.99
N ALA A 150 11.87 6.02 -22.73
CA ALA A 150 12.43 7.07 -23.58
C ALA A 150 12.77 6.56 -24.98
N GLU A 151 13.38 5.37 -25.09
CA GLU A 151 13.66 4.71 -26.37
C GLU A 151 12.36 4.42 -27.16
N MET A 152 11.34 3.90 -26.48
CA MET A 152 10.03 3.63 -27.10
C MET A 152 9.34 4.91 -27.56
N ALA A 153 9.43 5.99 -26.80
CA ALA A 153 8.90 7.29 -27.18
C ALA A 153 9.64 7.89 -28.39
N ALA A 154 10.96 7.75 -28.44
CA ALA A 154 11.80 8.23 -29.54
C ALA A 154 11.58 7.43 -30.86
N ALA A 155 11.32 6.11 -30.74
CA ALA A 155 11.07 5.25 -31.89
C ALA A 155 9.72 5.54 -32.62
N GLY A 156 8.87 6.37 -32.01
CA GLY A 156 7.53 6.67 -32.50
C GLY A 156 6.57 5.49 -32.31
N THR A 157 5.30 5.78 -32.03
CA THR A 157 4.25 4.76 -32.04
C THR A 157 4.17 4.21 -33.46
N PRO A 158 4.27 2.89 -33.71
CA PRO A 158 4.03 2.36 -35.04
C PRO A 158 2.61 2.76 -35.47
N THR A 159 2.51 3.59 -36.46
CA THR A 159 1.23 3.97 -37.06
C THR A 159 0.64 2.67 -37.59
N ARG A 160 -0.45 2.20 -36.99
CA ARG A 160 -1.25 1.13 -37.58
C ARG A 160 -1.71 1.65 -38.94
N SER A 161 -1.04 1.25 -40.01
CA SER A 161 -1.60 1.33 -41.36
C SER A 161 -2.88 0.51 -41.34
N ARG A 162 -3.97 1.15 -41.74
CA ARG A 162 -5.26 0.52 -41.99
C ARG A 162 -5.16 -0.41 -43.21
#